data_00c9e7ef15819bcfe66c04d6c2f83b21
#
_entry.id   00c9e7ef15819bcfe66c04d6c2f83b21
#
_cell.length_a   1.000
_cell.length_b   1.000
_cell.length_c   1.000
_cell.angle_alpha   90.00
_cell.angle_beta   90.00
_cell.angle_gamma   90.00
#
_symmetry.space_group_name_H-M   'P 1'
#
loop_
_entity.id
_entity.type
_entity.pdbx_description
1 polymer ?
#
loop_
_entity_poly.entity_id
_entity_poly.type
_entity_poly.pdbx_seq_one_letter_code
_entity_poly.pdbx_strand_id
1 'polypeptide(L)'
;MNLHRIMVQIALVLTSVVILLGAYTRLSDAGLGCPDWPGCYGHLTVPNTAAELSVVEDNFPGMMVEPSKAWLEMIHRYFAGSLGVLIFAITLLCLFKAKAPKVVPIVLSLLVVAQALLGMWTVTMKLMPVVVMAHLLGGFLLFVLLAILYCQLKPTEFMVDWQFVDPRLRFFSFFVIAVVALQILLGGWTSSNYAALMCSELPICEGDWVSYLDWKNAFDFWNLGHHTYEFGVLEYPARMTIHVTHRIGAMVTFFCVMTYCFWLYQQSEPIVQQLAIAIGLVLLAQVGLGISNVLYQLPLSVAVAHNLGAALLIMLVSVSSYVLWQEQPGIELNIEGFKYE
;
A
#
# COMPACT_ATOMS: atom_id res chain seq x y z
N MET A 1 -4.85 7.07 -28.78
CA MET A 1 -4.40 6.75 -27.40
C MET A 1 -4.04 5.27 -27.35
N ASN A 2 -2.85 4.88 -26.89
CA ASN A 2 -2.42 3.48 -26.94
C ASN A 2 -3.18 2.64 -25.91
N LEU A 3 -3.81 1.54 -26.31
CA LEU A 3 -4.64 0.65 -25.48
C LEU A 3 -3.97 0.30 -24.13
N HIS A 4 -2.66 -0.04 -24.15
CA HIS A 4 -1.98 -0.41 -22.88
C HIS A 4 -1.93 0.74 -21.87
N ARG A 5 -1.84 2.00 -22.31
CA ARG A 5 -1.86 3.17 -21.39
C ARG A 5 -3.20 3.27 -20.68
N ILE A 6 -4.30 3.11 -21.46
CA ILE A 6 -5.65 3.12 -20.88
C ILE A 6 -5.82 1.99 -19.87
N MET A 7 -5.38 0.78 -20.22
CA MET A 7 -5.49 -0.38 -19.34
C MET A 7 -4.69 -0.17 -18.04
N VAL A 8 -3.47 0.40 -18.12
CA VAL A 8 -2.69 0.70 -16.90
C VAL A 8 -3.35 1.81 -16.07
N GLN A 9 -3.96 2.82 -16.68
CA GLN A 9 -4.74 3.84 -15.96
C GLN A 9 -5.95 3.22 -15.25
N ILE A 10 -6.70 2.34 -15.93
CA ILE A 10 -7.80 1.59 -15.31
C ILE A 10 -7.27 0.73 -14.15
N ALA A 11 -6.14 0.04 -14.34
CA ALA A 11 -5.53 -0.77 -13.29
C ALA A 11 -5.10 0.07 -12.07
N LEU A 12 -4.56 1.27 -12.25
CA LEU A 12 -4.23 2.21 -11.16
C LEU A 12 -5.47 2.62 -10.36
N VAL A 13 -6.55 3.01 -11.06
CA VAL A 13 -7.82 3.36 -10.40
C VAL A 13 -8.40 2.15 -9.67
N LEU A 14 -8.43 0.99 -10.33
CA LEU A 14 -8.94 -0.24 -9.74
C LEU A 14 -8.11 -0.69 -8.53
N THR A 15 -6.78 -0.54 -8.57
CA THR A 15 -5.90 -0.81 -7.42
C THR A 15 -6.21 0.11 -6.24
N SER A 16 -6.46 1.40 -6.48
CA SER A 16 -6.89 2.33 -5.43
C SER A 16 -8.20 1.89 -4.78
N VAL A 17 -9.18 1.42 -5.59
CA VAL A 17 -10.45 0.87 -5.10
C VAL A 17 -10.21 -0.41 -4.27
N VAL A 18 -9.36 -1.32 -4.75
CA VAL A 18 -9.02 -2.56 -4.02
C VAL A 18 -8.35 -2.25 -2.68
N ILE A 19 -7.44 -1.25 -2.63
CA ILE A 19 -6.80 -0.80 -1.39
C ILE A 19 -7.84 -0.23 -0.41
N LEU A 20 -8.76 0.61 -0.90
CA LEU A 20 -9.85 1.16 -0.07
C LEU A 20 -10.76 0.05 0.47
N LEU A 21 -11.20 -0.88 -0.38
CA LEU A 21 -12.06 -1.99 0.02
C LEU A 21 -11.36 -2.90 1.03
N GLY A 22 -10.07 -3.24 0.82
CA GLY A 22 -9.30 -4.05 1.75
C GLY A 22 -9.12 -3.38 3.11
N ALA A 23 -8.81 -2.08 3.12
CA ALA A 23 -8.73 -1.31 4.36
C ALA A 23 -10.10 -1.22 5.07
N TYR A 24 -11.18 -1.00 4.32
CA TYR A 24 -12.53 -0.97 4.85
C TYR A 24 -12.91 -2.32 5.46
N THR A 25 -12.71 -3.43 4.74
CA THR A 25 -12.95 -4.80 5.24
C THR A 25 -12.19 -5.07 6.53
N ARG A 26 -10.90 -4.69 6.58
CA ARG A 26 -10.06 -4.89 7.78
C ARG A 26 -10.53 -4.05 8.97
N LEU A 27 -10.84 -2.77 8.75
CA LEU A 27 -11.17 -1.81 9.81
C LEU A 27 -12.63 -1.89 10.28
N SER A 28 -13.49 -2.58 9.54
CA SER A 28 -14.88 -2.91 9.95
C SER A 28 -15.01 -4.31 10.57
N ASP A 29 -13.89 -4.94 10.94
CA ASP A 29 -13.83 -6.30 11.49
C ASP A 29 -14.56 -7.33 10.63
N ALA A 30 -14.44 -7.17 9.29
CA ALA A 30 -15.06 -8.05 8.30
C ALA A 30 -14.05 -9.01 7.63
N GLY A 31 -12.80 -9.03 8.08
CA GLY A 31 -11.73 -9.82 7.45
C GLY A 31 -11.81 -11.33 7.70
N LEU A 32 -12.76 -11.79 8.51
CA LEU A 32 -13.11 -13.20 8.71
C LEU A 32 -14.63 -13.42 8.50
N GLY A 33 -15.26 -12.62 7.66
CA GLY A 33 -16.66 -12.78 7.28
C GLY A 33 -16.95 -14.05 6.48
N CYS A 34 -15.93 -14.60 5.82
CA CYS A 34 -15.95 -15.88 5.11
C CYS A 34 -14.89 -16.82 5.71
N PRO A 35 -15.24 -18.06 6.13
CA PRO A 35 -14.29 -18.96 6.77
C PRO A 35 -13.33 -19.64 5.80
N ASP A 36 -13.63 -19.61 4.50
CA ASP A 36 -12.93 -20.31 3.42
C ASP A 36 -12.48 -19.35 2.30
N TRP A 37 -11.73 -19.90 1.35
CA TRP A 37 -11.21 -19.19 0.19
C TRP A 37 -11.11 -20.19 -0.99
N PRO A 38 -11.42 -19.80 -2.26
CA PRO A 38 -11.74 -18.44 -2.76
C PRO A 38 -13.20 -18.03 -2.57
N GLY A 39 -14.07 -18.95 -2.24
CA GLY A 39 -15.50 -18.72 -2.01
C GLY A 39 -15.82 -18.19 -0.60
N CYS A 40 -17.08 -18.32 -0.20
CA CYS A 40 -17.60 -17.94 1.09
C CYS A 40 -18.59 -19.01 1.55
N TYR A 41 -18.28 -19.72 2.64
CA TYR A 41 -19.06 -20.88 3.12
C TYR A 41 -19.31 -21.94 2.03
N GLY A 42 -18.30 -22.24 1.20
CA GLY A 42 -18.40 -23.19 0.10
C GLY A 42 -19.10 -22.69 -1.17
N HIS A 43 -19.59 -21.45 -1.18
CA HIS A 43 -20.28 -20.84 -2.31
C HIS A 43 -19.43 -19.77 -3.00
N LEU A 44 -19.72 -19.47 -4.27
CA LEU A 44 -19.07 -18.36 -4.99
C LEU A 44 -19.61 -16.98 -4.60
N THR A 45 -20.77 -16.95 -3.94
CA THR A 45 -21.43 -15.75 -3.41
C THR A 45 -21.72 -15.95 -1.93
N VAL A 46 -22.16 -14.91 -1.24
CA VAL A 46 -22.60 -15.04 0.16
C VAL A 46 -23.90 -15.82 0.19
N PRO A 47 -23.99 -16.94 0.94
CA PRO A 47 -25.20 -17.75 1.06
C PRO A 47 -26.33 -16.94 1.69
N ASN A 48 -27.54 -17.00 1.09
CA ASN A 48 -28.69 -16.20 1.53
C ASN A 48 -30.04 -16.94 1.45
N THR A 49 -30.09 -18.12 0.79
CA THR A 49 -31.30 -18.94 0.71
C THR A 49 -31.32 -19.98 1.83
N ALA A 50 -32.52 -20.45 2.22
CA ALA A 50 -32.68 -21.48 3.25
C ALA A 50 -31.92 -22.78 2.90
N ALA A 51 -31.89 -23.15 1.61
CA ALA A 51 -31.14 -24.31 1.14
C ALA A 51 -29.62 -24.11 1.25
N GLU A 52 -29.08 -22.94 0.90
CA GLU A 52 -27.67 -22.63 1.06
C GLU A 52 -27.27 -22.58 2.54
N LEU A 53 -28.11 -21.99 3.40
CA LEU A 53 -27.84 -21.90 4.84
C LEU A 53 -27.86 -23.29 5.51
N SER A 54 -28.68 -24.25 5.03
CA SER A 54 -28.62 -25.63 5.54
C SER A 54 -27.30 -26.31 5.17
N VAL A 55 -26.77 -26.07 3.98
CA VAL A 55 -25.45 -26.57 3.55
C VAL A 55 -24.32 -25.93 4.38
N VAL A 56 -24.48 -24.67 4.78
CA VAL A 56 -23.53 -24.00 5.70
C VAL A 56 -23.52 -24.67 7.06
N GLU A 57 -24.69 -24.96 7.65
CA GLU A 57 -24.80 -25.63 8.95
C GLU A 57 -24.13 -27.01 8.95
N ASP A 58 -24.27 -27.76 7.82
CA ASP A 58 -23.65 -29.08 7.67
C ASP A 58 -22.13 -29.02 7.52
N ASN A 59 -21.61 -28.06 6.74
CA ASN A 59 -20.16 -27.98 6.40
C ASN A 59 -19.36 -27.10 7.38
N PHE A 60 -20.00 -26.15 8.05
CA PHE A 60 -19.40 -25.19 8.99
C PHE A 60 -20.18 -25.14 10.28
N PRO A 61 -20.27 -26.24 11.04
CA PRO A 61 -21.15 -26.36 12.20
C PRO A 61 -20.82 -25.31 13.26
N GLY A 62 -21.87 -24.63 13.76
CA GLY A 62 -21.77 -23.58 14.77
C GLY A 62 -21.28 -22.23 14.27
N MET A 63 -21.06 -22.04 12.96
CA MET A 63 -20.75 -20.74 12.36
C MET A 63 -22.04 -20.09 11.84
N MET A 64 -22.29 -18.86 12.29
CA MET A 64 -23.39 -18.04 11.75
C MET A 64 -22.88 -17.15 10.62
N VAL A 65 -23.62 -17.14 9.50
CA VAL A 65 -23.33 -16.21 8.41
C VAL A 65 -23.70 -14.81 8.85
N GLU A 66 -22.71 -13.89 8.86
CA GLU A 66 -22.93 -12.45 9.00
C GLU A 66 -22.93 -11.80 7.59
N PRO A 67 -24.09 -11.59 6.94
CA PRO A 67 -24.13 -11.21 5.51
C PRO A 67 -23.39 -9.90 5.23
N SER A 68 -23.45 -8.93 6.13
CA SER A 68 -22.78 -7.62 5.96
C SER A 68 -21.25 -7.76 5.90
N LYS A 69 -20.65 -8.55 6.79
CA LYS A 69 -19.21 -8.80 6.81
C LYS A 69 -18.79 -9.69 5.63
N ALA A 70 -19.53 -10.75 5.38
CA ALA A 70 -19.27 -11.67 4.28
C ALA A 70 -19.30 -10.96 2.90
N TRP A 71 -20.27 -10.06 2.67
CA TRP A 71 -20.30 -9.27 1.43
C TRP A 71 -19.16 -8.29 1.30
N LEU A 72 -18.72 -7.61 2.36
CA LEU A 72 -17.56 -6.72 2.31
C LEU A 72 -16.30 -7.47 1.87
N GLU A 73 -16.08 -8.65 2.43
CA GLU A 73 -14.94 -9.50 2.07
C GLU A 73 -15.05 -10.02 0.63
N MET A 74 -16.22 -10.49 0.21
CA MET A 74 -16.44 -10.99 -1.16
C MET A 74 -16.32 -9.89 -2.21
N ILE A 75 -16.84 -8.70 -1.97
CA ILE A 75 -16.68 -7.53 -2.86
C ILE A 75 -15.19 -7.23 -3.05
N HIS A 76 -14.41 -7.18 -1.96
CA HIS A 76 -12.95 -6.98 -2.05
C HIS A 76 -12.30 -8.08 -2.91
N ARG A 77 -12.64 -9.36 -2.72
CA ARG A 77 -12.12 -10.49 -3.52
C ARG A 77 -12.47 -10.37 -5.00
N TYR A 78 -13.71 -9.97 -5.35
CA TYR A 78 -14.12 -9.79 -6.75
C TYR A 78 -13.34 -8.67 -7.44
N PHE A 79 -13.18 -7.51 -6.78
CA PHE A 79 -12.40 -6.41 -7.33
C PHE A 79 -10.91 -6.78 -7.46
N ALA A 80 -10.34 -7.47 -6.48
CA ALA A 80 -8.96 -7.96 -6.53
C ALA A 80 -8.75 -8.99 -7.65
N GLY A 81 -9.68 -9.91 -7.83
CA GLY A 81 -9.65 -10.88 -8.93
C GLY A 81 -9.74 -10.22 -10.31
N SER A 82 -10.63 -9.22 -10.45
CA SER A 82 -10.75 -8.42 -11.69
C SER A 82 -9.46 -7.66 -12.00
N LEU A 83 -8.81 -7.09 -10.97
CA LEU A 83 -7.50 -6.46 -11.11
C LEU A 83 -6.43 -7.46 -11.55
N GLY A 84 -6.44 -8.67 -10.99
CA GLY A 84 -5.52 -9.74 -11.40
C GLY A 84 -5.65 -10.08 -12.88
N VAL A 85 -6.88 -10.30 -13.37
CA VAL A 85 -7.15 -10.55 -14.80
C VAL A 85 -6.65 -9.39 -15.66
N LEU A 86 -6.90 -8.14 -15.25
CA LEU A 86 -6.45 -6.96 -15.98
C LEU A 86 -4.91 -6.88 -16.05
N ILE A 87 -4.20 -7.19 -14.95
CA ILE A 87 -2.72 -7.21 -14.92
C ILE A 87 -2.17 -8.28 -15.85
N PHE A 88 -2.74 -9.49 -15.87
CA PHE A 88 -2.34 -10.52 -16.83
C PHE A 88 -2.56 -10.09 -18.27
N ALA A 89 -3.69 -9.45 -18.59
CA ALA A 89 -3.96 -8.92 -19.91
C ALA A 89 -2.94 -7.84 -20.33
N ILE A 90 -2.59 -6.91 -19.42
CA ILE A 90 -1.55 -5.90 -19.64
C ILE A 90 -0.21 -6.59 -19.91
N THR A 91 0.15 -7.60 -19.13
CA THR A 91 1.41 -8.34 -19.29
C THR A 91 1.49 -9.01 -20.65
N LEU A 92 0.45 -9.74 -21.05
CA LEU A 92 0.39 -10.37 -22.37
C LEU A 92 0.56 -9.34 -23.50
N LEU A 93 -0.16 -8.24 -23.45
CA LEU A 93 -0.03 -7.17 -24.43
C LEU A 93 1.39 -6.59 -24.50
N CYS A 94 2.05 -6.40 -23.34
CA CYS A 94 3.43 -5.92 -23.29
C CYS A 94 4.43 -6.95 -23.84
N LEU A 95 4.20 -8.25 -23.61
CA LEU A 95 5.09 -9.32 -24.10
C LEU A 95 5.06 -9.42 -25.62
N PHE A 96 3.89 -9.29 -26.24
CA PHE A 96 3.72 -9.38 -27.70
C PHE A 96 4.16 -8.11 -28.45
N LYS A 97 4.38 -6.99 -27.76
CA LYS A 97 4.80 -5.73 -28.38
C LYS A 97 6.31 -5.54 -28.28
N ALA A 98 7.01 -5.45 -29.41
CA ALA A 98 8.48 -5.43 -29.49
C ALA A 98 9.15 -4.31 -28.65
N LYS A 99 8.56 -3.11 -28.61
CA LYS A 99 9.11 -1.92 -27.91
C LYS A 99 8.48 -1.64 -26.53
N ALA A 100 7.63 -2.53 -26.01
CA ALA A 100 7.03 -2.34 -24.69
C ALA A 100 7.97 -2.85 -23.59
N PRO A 101 7.91 -2.26 -22.36
CA PRO A 101 8.63 -2.80 -21.21
C PRO A 101 8.10 -4.21 -20.89
N LYS A 102 8.99 -5.11 -20.50
CA LYS A 102 8.64 -6.52 -20.23
C LYS A 102 8.84 -6.91 -18.77
N VAL A 103 9.86 -6.36 -18.12
CA VAL A 103 10.24 -6.75 -16.75
C VAL A 103 9.14 -6.38 -15.75
N VAL A 104 8.72 -5.11 -15.74
CA VAL A 104 7.71 -4.64 -14.77
C VAL A 104 6.38 -5.38 -14.92
N PRO A 105 5.81 -5.60 -16.13
CA PRO A 105 4.60 -6.40 -16.28
C PRO A 105 4.73 -7.85 -15.78
N ILE A 106 5.87 -8.50 -16.02
CA ILE A 106 6.11 -9.87 -15.51
C ILE A 106 6.13 -9.85 -13.97
N VAL A 107 6.86 -8.91 -13.36
CA VAL A 107 6.92 -8.76 -11.89
C VAL A 107 5.52 -8.49 -11.32
N LEU A 108 4.71 -7.65 -11.97
CA LEU A 108 3.32 -7.39 -11.59
C LEU A 108 2.48 -8.66 -11.60
N SER A 109 2.61 -9.51 -12.62
CA SER A 109 1.89 -10.79 -12.72
C SER A 109 2.30 -11.76 -11.60
N LEU A 110 3.59 -11.85 -11.29
CA LEU A 110 4.07 -12.68 -10.17
C LEU A 110 3.58 -12.14 -8.83
N LEU A 111 3.63 -10.82 -8.67
CA LEU A 111 3.19 -10.15 -7.44
C LEU A 111 1.68 -10.32 -7.22
N VAL A 112 0.84 -10.25 -8.25
CA VAL A 112 -0.61 -10.44 -8.08
C VAL A 112 -0.97 -11.87 -7.68
N VAL A 113 -0.20 -12.87 -8.15
CA VAL A 113 -0.35 -14.25 -7.67
C VAL A 113 0.04 -14.35 -6.19
N ALA A 114 1.18 -13.76 -5.81
CA ALA A 114 1.61 -13.72 -4.41
C ALA A 114 0.57 -13.01 -3.53
N GLN A 115 -0.05 -11.92 -4.02
CA GLN A 115 -1.13 -11.22 -3.31
C GLN A 115 -2.39 -12.09 -3.12
N ALA A 116 -2.76 -12.91 -4.10
CA ALA A 116 -3.87 -13.85 -3.96
C ALA A 116 -3.59 -14.90 -2.87
N LEU A 117 -2.35 -15.44 -2.83
CA LEU A 117 -1.92 -16.37 -1.78
C LEU A 117 -1.89 -15.72 -0.39
N LEU A 118 -1.34 -14.51 -0.29
CA LEU A 118 -1.36 -13.75 0.97
C LEU A 118 -2.79 -13.45 1.43
N GLY A 119 -3.69 -13.07 0.50
CA GLY A 119 -5.11 -12.87 0.78
C GLY A 119 -5.79 -14.14 1.30
N MET A 120 -5.49 -15.32 0.72
CA MET A 120 -5.92 -16.61 1.25
C MET A 120 -5.39 -16.82 2.69
N TRP A 121 -4.11 -16.55 2.92
CA TRP A 121 -3.50 -16.74 4.24
C TRP A 121 -4.01 -15.77 5.29
N THR A 122 -4.48 -14.56 4.92
CA THR A 122 -5.12 -13.67 5.92
C THR A 122 -6.35 -14.35 6.54
N VAL A 123 -7.10 -15.15 5.79
CA VAL A 123 -8.26 -15.91 6.27
C VAL A 123 -7.84 -17.20 6.98
N THR A 124 -7.04 -18.03 6.31
CA THR A 124 -6.68 -19.38 6.83
C THR A 124 -5.77 -19.31 8.05
N MET A 125 -4.96 -18.25 8.19
CA MET A 125 -4.13 -17.98 9.38
C MET A 125 -4.80 -16.99 10.35
N LYS A 126 -6.12 -16.82 10.24
CA LYS A 126 -6.96 -16.08 11.20
C LYS A 126 -6.43 -14.68 11.54
N LEU A 127 -6.12 -13.88 10.49
CA LEU A 127 -5.59 -12.51 10.56
C LEU A 127 -4.23 -12.38 11.26
N MET A 128 -3.36 -13.38 11.11
CA MET A 128 -2.00 -13.32 11.63
C MET A 128 -1.31 -12.01 11.20
N PRO A 129 -0.79 -11.16 12.14
CA PRO A 129 -0.35 -9.81 11.86
C PRO A 129 0.72 -9.69 10.76
N VAL A 130 1.70 -10.60 10.73
CA VAL A 130 2.77 -10.61 9.71
C VAL A 130 2.20 -10.86 8.31
N VAL A 131 1.20 -11.75 8.18
CA VAL A 131 0.55 -12.04 6.90
C VAL A 131 -0.28 -10.86 6.43
N VAL A 132 -1.04 -10.22 7.32
CA VAL A 132 -1.81 -9.00 7.01
C VAL A 132 -0.89 -7.89 6.55
N MET A 133 0.26 -7.69 7.22
CA MET A 133 1.27 -6.70 6.82
C MET A 133 1.89 -7.02 5.45
N ALA A 134 2.25 -8.27 5.20
CA ALA A 134 2.83 -8.68 3.91
C ALA A 134 1.84 -8.44 2.76
N HIS A 135 0.55 -8.73 2.99
CA HIS A 135 -0.52 -8.47 2.04
C HIS A 135 -0.70 -6.96 1.78
N LEU A 136 -0.71 -6.12 2.81
CA LEU A 136 -0.77 -4.66 2.70
C LEU A 136 0.39 -4.11 1.86
N LEU A 137 1.62 -4.48 2.23
CA LEU A 137 2.84 -3.99 1.55
C LEU A 137 2.89 -4.44 0.09
N GLY A 138 2.55 -5.68 -0.17
CA GLY A 138 2.53 -6.18 -1.54
C GLY A 138 1.45 -5.49 -2.39
N GLY A 139 0.30 -5.14 -1.82
CA GLY A 139 -0.72 -4.32 -2.48
C GLY A 139 -0.21 -2.91 -2.82
N PHE A 140 0.53 -2.27 -1.91
CA PHE A 140 1.14 -0.96 -2.15
C PHE A 140 2.28 -1.05 -3.18
N LEU A 141 3.10 -2.09 -3.13
CA LEU A 141 4.14 -2.34 -4.13
C LEU A 141 3.53 -2.55 -5.53
N LEU A 142 2.41 -3.27 -5.63
CA LEU A 142 1.68 -3.44 -6.88
C LEU A 142 1.22 -2.09 -7.44
N PHE A 143 0.71 -1.20 -6.59
CA PHE A 143 0.31 0.16 -6.96
C PHE A 143 1.50 0.99 -7.46
N VAL A 144 2.64 0.95 -6.75
CA VAL A 144 3.89 1.61 -7.16
C VAL A 144 4.38 1.10 -8.51
N LEU A 145 4.42 -0.22 -8.72
CA LEU A 145 4.89 -0.80 -9.98
C LEU A 145 3.97 -0.49 -11.16
N LEU A 146 2.66 -0.40 -10.96
CA LEU A 146 1.72 0.07 -11.99
C LEU A 146 1.99 1.53 -12.36
N ALA A 147 2.28 2.40 -11.38
CA ALA A 147 2.64 3.79 -11.63
C ALA A 147 3.96 3.92 -12.39
N ILE A 148 4.98 3.12 -12.03
CA ILE A 148 6.25 3.05 -12.78
C ILE A 148 6.02 2.53 -14.20
N LEU A 149 5.18 1.51 -14.38
CA LEU A 149 4.83 1.01 -15.72
C LEU A 149 4.17 2.10 -16.57
N TYR A 150 3.29 2.90 -15.97
CA TYR A 150 2.68 4.05 -16.66
C TYR A 150 3.73 5.06 -17.11
N CYS A 151 4.72 5.40 -16.28
CA CYS A 151 5.84 6.26 -16.65
C CYS A 151 6.67 5.66 -17.78
N GLN A 152 6.97 4.35 -17.75
CA GLN A 152 7.69 3.65 -18.82
C GLN A 152 6.95 3.68 -20.17
N LEU A 153 5.62 3.70 -20.16
CA LEU A 153 4.80 3.80 -21.37
C LEU A 153 4.69 5.24 -21.91
N LYS A 154 5.16 6.24 -21.15
CA LYS A 154 5.20 7.67 -21.50
C LYS A 154 6.56 8.30 -21.17
N PRO A 155 7.67 7.75 -21.66
CA PRO A 155 8.98 8.21 -21.23
C PRO A 155 9.20 9.72 -21.46
N THR A 156 8.72 10.26 -22.57
CA THR A 156 8.88 11.69 -22.93
C THR A 156 8.23 12.68 -21.95
N GLU A 157 7.23 12.27 -21.19
CA GLU A 157 6.58 13.12 -20.18
C GLU A 157 7.33 13.12 -18.84
N PHE A 158 8.20 12.13 -18.61
CA PHE A 158 8.92 11.90 -17.35
C PHE A 158 10.44 11.94 -17.50
N MET A 159 10.96 12.41 -18.64
CA MET A 159 12.38 12.62 -18.85
C MET A 159 12.83 13.91 -18.19
N VAL A 160 14.00 13.88 -17.57
CA VAL A 160 14.63 14.98 -16.85
C VAL A 160 16.05 15.15 -17.36
N ASP A 161 16.50 16.38 -17.55
CA ASP A 161 17.90 16.63 -17.90
C ASP A 161 18.78 16.48 -16.66
N TRP A 162 19.63 15.47 -16.67
CA TRP A 162 20.51 15.12 -15.54
C TRP A 162 21.52 16.18 -15.16
N GLN A 163 21.88 17.07 -16.08
CA GLN A 163 22.81 18.16 -15.78
C GLN A 163 22.25 19.15 -14.76
N PHE A 164 20.93 19.18 -14.64
CA PHE A 164 20.20 20.10 -13.73
C PHE A 164 19.68 19.42 -12.44
N VAL A 165 20.02 18.15 -12.20
CA VAL A 165 19.60 17.42 -11.00
C VAL A 165 20.80 17.08 -10.12
N ASP A 166 20.76 17.48 -8.85
CA ASP A 166 21.81 17.13 -7.88
C ASP A 166 21.90 15.60 -7.71
N PRO A 167 23.07 14.99 -7.98
CA PRO A 167 23.25 13.55 -7.82
C PRO A 167 22.95 13.02 -6.41
N ARG A 168 23.17 13.83 -5.38
CA ARG A 168 22.90 13.46 -3.97
C ARG A 168 21.41 13.25 -3.73
N LEU A 169 20.55 14.00 -4.42
CA LEU A 169 19.10 13.89 -4.33
C LEU A 169 18.61 12.51 -4.79
N ARG A 170 19.27 11.89 -5.80
CA ARG A 170 18.96 10.54 -6.28
C ARG A 170 19.15 9.49 -5.17
N PHE A 171 20.28 9.53 -4.49
CA PHE A 171 20.54 8.61 -3.38
C PHE A 171 19.62 8.89 -2.18
N PHE A 172 19.37 10.17 -1.90
CA PHE A 172 18.46 10.56 -0.83
C PHE A 172 17.03 10.09 -1.08
N SER A 173 16.58 9.99 -2.35
CA SER A 173 15.26 9.45 -2.69
C SER A 173 15.07 7.99 -2.23
N PHE A 174 16.09 7.14 -2.34
CA PHE A 174 16.04 5.77 -1.81
C PHE A 174 15.93 5.73 -0.29
N PHE A 175 16.67 6.61 0.40
CA PHE A 175 16.55 6.74 1.84
C PHE A 175 15.13 7.14 2.26
N VAL A 176 14.53 8.11 1.57
CA VAL A 176 13.13 8.54 1.84
C VAL A 176 12.13 7.43 1.55
N ILE A 177 12.30 6.66 0.45
CA ILE A 177 11.47 5.47 0.18
C ILE A 177 11.56 4.48 1.35
N ALA A 178 12.76 4.21 1.85
CA ALA A 178 12.97 3.28 2.97
C ALA A 178 12.29 3.79 4.25
N VAL A 179 12.40 5.09 4.56
CA VAL A 179 11.75 5.71 5.72
C VAL A 179 10.23 5.63 5.61
N VAL A 180 9.65 5.97 4.45
CA VAL A 180 8.19 5.87 4.22
C VAL A 180 7.72 4.42 4.28
N ALA A 181 8.46 3.48 3.70
CA ALA A 181 8.15 2.05 3.76
C ALA A 181 8.17 1.52 5.21
N LEU A 182 9.17 1.92 6.01
CA LEU A 182 9.24 1.57 7.42
C LEU A 182 8.05 2.15 8.20
N GLN A 183 7.67 3.40 7.93
CA GLN A 183 6.50 4.02 8.57
C GLN A 183 5.19 3.31 8.19
N ILE A 184 5.06 2.84 6.94
CA ILE A 184 3.93 2.02 6.51
C ILE A 184 3.91 0.68 7.24
N LEU A 185 5.07 0.04 7.41
CA LEU A 185 5.20 -1.18 8.22
C LEU A 185 4.73 -0.96 9.66
N LEU A 186 5.17 0.12 10.32
CA LEU A 186 4.73 0.48 11.67
C LEU A 186 3.21 0.74 11.72
N GLY A 187 2.63 1.40 10.71
CA GLY A 187 1.19 1.61 10.61
C GLY A 187 0.40 0.32 10.41
N GLY A 188 0.87 -0.56 9.53
CA GLY A 188 0.31 -1.88 9.33
C GLY A 188 0.39 -2.75 10.59
N TRP A 189 1.51 -2.68 11.33
CA TRP A 189 1.69 -3.37 12.61
C TRP A 189 0.75 -2.81 13.68
N THR A 190 0.57 -1.49 13.73
CA THR A 190 -0.41 -0.83 14.62
C THR A 190 -1.83 -1.30 14.33
N SER A 191 -2.23 -1.36 13.05
CA SER A 191 -3.57 -1.82 12.66
C SER A 191 -3.76 -3.31 12.93
N SER A 192 -2.82 -4.18 12.53
CA SER A 192 -2.96 -5.63 12.66
C SER A 192 -2.97 -6.12 14.11
N ASN A 193 -2.35 -5.37 15.03
CA ASN A 193 -2.35 -5.66 16.47
C ASN A 193 -3.39 -4.86 17.26
N TYR A 194 -4.34 -4.16 16.60
CA TYR A 194 -5.39 -3.35 17.28
C TYR A 194 -4.80 -2.34 18.26
N ALA A 195 -3.66 -1.72 17.89
CA ALA A 195 -2.91 -0.80 18.75
C ALA A 195 -3.24 0.69 18.51
N ALA A 196 -4.16 1.03 17.61
CA ALA A 196 -4.38 2.39 17.13
C ALA A 196 -4.95 3.37 18.17
N LEU A 197 -5.58 2.88 19.24
CA LEU A 197 -6.23 3.71 20.29
C LEU A 197 -5.58 3.54 21.66
N MET A 198 -4.33 3.10 21.72
CA MET A 198 -3.64 2.88 23.00
C MET A 198 -3.16 4.17 23.66
N CYS A 199 -3.10 5.27 22.94
CA CYS A 199 -2.74 6.61 23.41
C CYS A 199 -3.77 7.61 22.88
N SER A 200 -4.40 8.37 23.77
CA SER A 200 -5.41 9.37 23.43
C SER A 200 -4.86 10.78 23.30
N GLU A 201 -3.78 11.11 24.01
CA GLU A 201 -3.16 12.44 23.98
C GLU A 201 -2.10 12.59 22.88
N LEU A 202 -1.91 13.81 22.43
CA LEU A 202 -0.90 14.20 21.46
C LEU A 202 0.22 15.01 22.16
N PRO A 203 1.45 14.98 21.66
CA PRO A 203 1.92 14.36 20.42
C PRO A 203 2.24 12.86 20.55
N ILE A 204 2.57 12.33 21.72
CA ILE A 204 3.07 10.97 21.87
C ILE A 204 2.08 10.08 22.63
N CYS A 205 1.93 10.25 23.94
CA CYS A 205 1.02 9.48 24.80
C CYS A 205 0.82 10.19 26.14
N GLU A 206 -0.20 9.81 26.87
CA GLU A 206 -0.52 10.35 28.20
C GLU A 206 0.36 9.78 29.33
N GLY A 207 0.49 10.56 30.41
CA GLY A 207 1.13 10.15 31.66
C GLY A 207 2.58 9.68 31.55
N ASP A 208 2.98 8.77 32.42
CA ASP A 208 4.32 8.17 32.42
C ASP A 208 4.39 6.96 31.49
N TRP A 209 4.11 7.17 30.19
CA TRP A 209 4.11 6.12 29.18
C TRP A 209 5.47 5.40 29.03
N VAL A 210 6.54 6.05 29.39
CA VAL A 210 7.91 5.49 29.24
C VAL A 210 8.09 4.26 30.14
N SER A 211 7.50 4.26 31.34
CA SER A 211 7.58 3.13 32.29
C SER A 211 6.83 1.88 31.82
N TYR A 212 5.88 2.04 30.87
CA TYR A 212 5.06 0.95 30.34
C TYR A 212 5.59 0.37 29.02
N LEU A 213 6.74 0.82 28.52
CA LEU A 213 7.30 0.33 27.25
C LEU A 213 7.68 -1.15 27.34
N ASP A 214 7.14 -1.95 26.43
CA ASP A 214 7.41 -3.38 26.31
C ASP A 214 7.87 -3.72 24.88
N TRP A 215 9.13 -3.45 24.60
CA TRP A 215 9.72 -3.66 23.28
C TRP A 215 9.78 -5.13 22.88
N LYS A 216 9.97 -6.03 23.81
CA LYS A 216 10.12 -7.45 23.55
C LYS A 216 8.83 -8.04 22.97
N ASN A 217 7.70 -7.79 23.61
CA ASN A 217 6.42 -8.33 23.19
C ASN A 217 5.79 -7.50 22.06
N ALA A 218 6.07 -6.17 22.01
CA ALA A 218 5.57 -5.28 20.96
C ALA A 218 6.02 -5.68 19.56
N PHE A 219 7.23 -6.19 19.40
CA PHE A 219 7.83 -6.57 18.12
C PHE A 219 8.17 -8.05 18.04
N ASP A 220 7.46 -8.90 18.77
CA ASP A 220 7.47 -10.34 18.55
C ASP A 220 6.65 -10.69 17.30
N PHE A 221 7.33 -10.72 16.15
CA PHE A 221 6.74 -11.03 14.84
C PHE A 221 6.28 -12.49 14.73
N TRP A 222 6.76 -13.35 15.58
CA TRP A 222 6.53 -14.79 15.54
C TRP A 222 5.70 -15.28 16.73
N ASN A 223 4.89 -14.42 17.33
CA ASN A 223 3.95 -14.80 18.38
C ASN A 223 2.87 -15.74 17.80
N LEU A 224 3.21 -17.02 17.72
CA LEU A 224 2.43 -18.08 17.10
C LEU A 224 1.60 -18.83 18.15
N GLY A 225 0.58 -19.56 17.67
CA GLY A 225 -0.20 -20.50 18.50
C GLY A 225 -1.51 -19.94 19.04
N HIS A 226 -1.91 -18.75 18.61
CA HIS A 226 -3.24 -18.23 18.91
C HIS A 226 -4.29 -18.81 17.98
N HIS A 227 -5.48 -19.11 18.53
CA HIS A 227 -6.61 -19.64 17.76
C HIS A 227 -7.11 -18.62 16.73
N THR A 228 -7.04 -17.34 17.07
CA THR A 228 -7.33 -16.19 16.20
C THR A 228 -6.51 -14.99 16.64
N TYR A 229 -6.21 -14.09 15.70
CA TYR A 229 -5.57 -12.80 15.98
C TYR A 229 -6.56 -11.63 15.86
N GLU A 230 -7.84 -11.93 15.64
CA GLU A 230 -8.90 -10.93 15.62
C GLU A 230 -8.99 -10.24 16.99
N PHE A 231 -9.16 -8.93 16.98
CA PHE A 231 -9.16 -8.01 18.15
C PHE A 231 -7.83 -7.89 18.90
N GLY A 232 -6.76 -8.53 18.39
CA GLY A 232 -5.40 -8.45 18.93
C GLY A 232 -5.17 -9.41 20.09
N VAL A 233 -3.95 -9.91 20.18
CA VAL A 233 -3.51 -10.89 21.20
C VAL A 233 -2.45 -10.33 22.14
N LEU A 234 -1.96 -9.10 21.88
CA LEU A 234 -0.94 -8.45 22.69
C LEU A 234 -1.58 -7.71 23.88
N GLU A 235 -0.88 -7.72 25.00
CA GLU A 235 -1.24 -6.95 26.18
C GLU A 235 -1.09 -5.43 25.96
N TYR A 236 -1.71 -4.63 26.81
CA TYR A 236 -1.73 -3.17 26.72
C TYR A 236 -0.33 -2.54 26.57
N PRO A 237 0.69 -2.90 27.40
CA PRO A 237 2.02 -2.29 27.28
C PRO A 237 2.67 -2.49 25.90
N ALA A 238 2.53 -3.70 25.33
CA ALA A 238 3.06 -4.00 24.00
C ALA A 238 2.32 -3.20 22.90
N ARG A 239 0.98 -3.15 22.93
CA ARG A 239 0.18 -2.36 21.97
C ARG A 239 0.46 -0.86 22.10
N MET A 240 0.62 -0.34 23.31
CA MET A 240 1.00 1.05 23.53
C MET A 240 2.39 1.34 22.95
N THR A 241 3.37 0.45 23.16
CA THR A 241 4.71 0.59 22.59
C THR A 241 4.69 0.65 21.07
N ILE A 242 3.87 -0.18 20.42
CA ILE A 242 3.65 -0.14 18.96
C ILE A 242 3.11 1.23 18.55
N HIS A 243 2.08 1.73 19.24
CA HIS A 243 1.43 3.01 18.90
C HIS A 243 2.39 4.20 19.06
N VAL A 244 3.13 4.24 20.17
CA VAL A 244 4.16 5.27 20.43
C VAL A 244 5.24 5.24 19.36
N THR A 245 5.72 4.06 19.00
CA THR A 245 6.73 3.89 17.95
C THR A 245 6.24 4.39 16.59
N HIS A 246 5.00 4.09 16.24
CA HIS A 246 4.36 4.58 15.00
C HIS A 246 4.27 6.12 14.99
N ARG A 247 3.92 6.75 16.11
CA ARG A 247 3.84 8.22 16.23
C ARG A 247 5.21 8.89 16.12
N ILE A 248 6.23 8.36 16.80
CA ILE A 248 7.61 8.85 16.70
C ILE A 248 8.11 8.68 15.25
N GLY A 249 7.87 7.50 14.66
CA GLY A 249 8.18 7.25 13.26
C GLY A 249 7.50 8.23 12.30
N ALA A 250 6.25 8.62 12.58
CA ALA A 250 5.52 9.61 11.77
C ALA A 250 6.19 10.99 11.81
N MET A 251 6.68 11.43 12.98
CA MET A 251 7.42 12.69 13.09
C MET A 251 8.73 12.64 12.29
N VAL A 252 9.49 11.55 12.41
CA VAL A 252 10.73 11.35 11.63
C VAL A 252 10.43 11.36 10.14
N THR A 253 9.40 10.63 9.71
CA THR A 253 8.97 10.54 8.30
C THR A 253 8.55 11.93 7.79
N PHE A 254 7.80 12.69 8.57
CA PHE A 254 7.38 14.04 8.21
C PHE A 254 8.60 14.93 7.89
N PHE A 255 9.59 15.02 8.77
CA PHE A 255 10.77 15.85 8.54
C PHE A 255 11.62 15.34 7.38
N CYS A 256 11.80 14.04 7.24
CA CYS A 256 12.53 13.47 6.10
C CYS A 256 11.87 13.79 4.75
N VAL A 257 10.55 13.57 4.65
CA VAL A 257 9.81 13.82 3.41
C VAL A 257 9.71 15.30 3.11
N MET A 258 9.51 16.18 4.12
CA MET A 258 9.53 17.63 3.93
C MET A 258 10.89 18.13 3.42
N THR A 259 11.99 17.63 3.99
CA THR A 259 13.34 17.94 3.50
C THR A 259 13.51 17.50 2.04
N TYR A 260 12.99 16.32 1.70
CA TYR A 260 13.02 15.82 0.34
C TYR A 260 12.19 16.68 -0.62
N CYS A 261 10.97 17.06 -0.23
CA CYS A 261 10.13 17.97 -1.03
C CYS A 261 10.80 19.33 -1.26
N PHE A 262 11.41 19.90 -0.21
CA PHE A 262 12.14 21.16 -0.33
C PHE A 262 13.30 21.03 -1.33
N TRP A 263 14.08 19.97 -1.26
CA TRP A 263 15.21 19.74 -2.16
C TRP A 263 14.75 19.48 -3.61
N LEU A 264 13.67 18.67 -3.81
CA LEU A 264 13.03 18.47 -5.12
C LEU A 264 12.55 19.79 -5.73
N TYR A 265 11.92 20.67 -4.91
CA TYR A 265 11.37 21.94 -5.38
C TYR A 265 12.45 22.92 -5.85
N GLN A 266 13.67 22.80 -5.33
CA GLN A 266 14.83 23.61 -5.76
C GLN A 266 15.41 23.19 -7.11
N GLN A 267 15.02 22.03 -7.66
CA GLN A 267 15.48 21.63 -8.96
C GLN A 267 14.80 22.45 -10.06
N SER A 268 15.49 22.65 -11.20
CA SER A 268 14.98 23.50 -12.30
C SER A 268 13.91 22.80 -13.16
N GLU A 269 13.74 21.48 -13.00
CA GLU A 269 12.86 20.66 -13.82
C GLU A 269 11.38 20.75 -13.36
N PRO A 270 10.45 21.20 -14.22
CA PRO A 270 9.06 21.43 -13.84
C PRO A 270 8.35 20.19 -13.30
N ILE A 271 8.62 18.99 -13.89
CA ILE A 271 8.00 17.75 -13.42
C ILE A 271 8.45 17.38 -12.00
N VAL A 272 9.72 17.66 -11.66
CA VAL A 272 10.29 17.40 -10.33
C VAL A 272 9.65 18.34 -9.30
N GLN A 273 9.45 19.62 -9.65
CA GLN A 273 8.75 20.59 -8.79
C GLN A 273 7.27 20.22 -8.57
N GLN A 274 6.58 19.76 -9.62
CA GLN A 274 5.18 19.30 -9.50
C GLN A 274 5.08 18.07 -8.59
N LEU A 275 6.02 17.13 -8.69
CA LEU A 275 6.09 15.96 -7.80
C LEU A 275 6.38 16.40 -6.35
N ALA A 276 7.26 17.37 -6.12
CA ALA A 276 7.52 17.94 -4.80
C ALA A 276 6.25 18.48 -4.14
N ILE A 277 5.48 19.28 -4.89
CA ILE A 277 4.20 19.84 -4.42
C ILE A 277 3.20 18.71 -4.13
N ALA A 278 3.04 17.75 -5.04
CA ALA A 278 2.09 16.65 -4.86
C ALA A 278 2.44 15.79 -3.63
N ILE A 279 3.71 15.45 -3.44
CA ILE A 279 4.20 14.70 -2.26
C ILE A 279 3.92 15.50 -0.99
N GLY A 280 4.24 16.80 -0.97
CA GLY A 280 4.01 17.67 0.18
C GLY A 280 2.52 17.76 0.56
N LEU A 281 1.62 17.94 -0.41
CA LEU A 281 0.18 17.98 -0.17
C LEU A 281 -0.36 16.65 0.38
N VAL A 282 0.07 15.51 -0.19
CA VAL A 282 -0.33 14.18 0.31
C VAL A 282 0.23 13.94 1.71
N LEU A 283 1.47 14.34 1.99
CA LEU A 283 2.06 14.24 3.32
C LEU A 283 1.26 15.04 4.36
N LEU A 284 0.91 16.31 4.07
CA LEU A 284 0.12 17.14 4.98
C LEU A 284 -1.27 16.52 5.22
N ALA A 285 -1.94 16.05 4.18
CA ALA A 285 -3.21 15.33 4.31
C ALA A 285 -3.05 14.08 5.17
N GLN A 286 -1.99 13.28 4.95
CA GLN A 286 -1.69 12.06 5.68
C GLN A 286 -1.49 12.32 7.17
N VAL A 287 -0.74 13.36 7.54
CA VAL A 287 -0.55 13.78 8.93
C VAL A 287 -1.88 14.24 9.53
N GLY A 288 -2.64 15.06 8.81
CA GLY A 288 -3.97 15.51 9.25
C GLY A 288 -4.93 14.35 9.52
N LEU A 289 -4.97 13.34 8.63
CA LEU A 289 -5.76 12.12 8.82
C LEU A 289 -5.25 11.30 10.02
N GLY A 290 -3.93 11.20 10.23
CA GLY A 290 -3.34 10.52 11.37
C GLY A 290 -3.73 11.17 12.70
N ILE A 291 -3.65 12.49 12.79
CA ILE A 291 -4.09 13.27 13.96
C ILE A 291 -5.60 13.08 14.18
N SER A 292 -6.39 13.15 13.11
CA SER A 292 -7.86 12.96 13.18
C SER A 292 -8.24 11.57 13.68
N ASN A 293 -7.49 10.51 13.33
CA ASN A 293 -7.72 9.18 13.86
C ASN A 293 -7.58 9.12 15.39
N VAL A 294 -6.66 9.88 15.96
CA VAL A 294 -6.49 9.96 17.41
C VAL A 294 -7.60 10.79 18.06
N LEU A 295 -7.83 12.00 17.57
CA LEU A 295 -8.76 12.96 18.16
C LEU A 295 -10.22 12.50 18.11
N TYR A 296 -10.61 11.81 17.03
CA TYR A 296 -11.96 11.33 16.81
C TYR A 296 -12.14 9.82 17.08
N GLN A 297 -11.16 9.19 17.74
CA GLN A 297 -11.22 7.77 18.14
C GLN A 297 -11.45 6.82 16.96
N LEU A 298 -10.65 6.96 15.93
CA LEU A 298 -10.55 6.09 14.76
C LEU A 298 -11.84 6.01 13.91
N PRO A 299 -12.41 7.13 13.41
CA PRO A 299 -13.54 7.04 12.50
C PRO A 299 -13.18 6.22 11.26
N LEU A 300 -14.01 5.26 10.90
CA LEU A 300 -13.75 4.29 9.83
C LEU A 300 -13.34 4.95 8.52
N SER A 301 -14.05 5.99 8.10
CA SER A 301 -13.74 6.73 6.86
C SER A 301 -12.37 7.43 6.90
N VAL A 302 -11.99 7.99 8.05
CA VAL A 302 -10.70 8.65 8.25
C VAL A 302 -9.56 7.63 8.24
N ALA A 303 -9.75 6.49 8.92
CA ALA A 303 -8.77 5.42 8.96
C ALA A 303 -8.55 4.77 7.57
N VAL A 304 -9.62 4.56 6.80
CA VAL A 304 -9.55 4.09 5.41
C VAL A 304 -8.85 5.11 4.51
N ALA A 305 -9.18 6.41 4.65
CA ALA A 305 -8.51 7.48 3.89
C ALA A 305 -7.02 7.59 4.25
N HIS A 306 -6.66 7.42 5.53
CA HIS A 306 -5.27 7.40 5.98
C HIS A 306 -4.47 6.24 5.35
N ASN A 307 -5.07 5.06 5.20
CA ASN A 307 -4.44 3.94 4.51
C ASN A 307 -4.20 4.21 3.01
N LEU A 308 -5.19 4.81 2.31
CA LEU A 308 -5.01 5.21 0.91
C LEU A 308 -3.97 6.34 0.77
N GLY A 309 -3.96 7.31 1.68
CA GLY A 309 -2.95 8.38 1.71
C GLY A 309 -1.53 7.85 1.83
N ALA A 310 -1.32 6.80 2.65
CA ALA A 310 -0.03 6.12 2.76
C ALA A 310 0.39 5.44 1.45
N ALA A 311 -0.56 4.79 0.74
CA ALA A 311 -0.32 4.19 -0.57
C ALA A 311 0.03 5.24 -1.63
N LEU A 312 -0.66 6.38 -1.64
CA LEU A 312 -0.38 7.51 -2.54
C LEU A 312 0.99 8.13 -2.24
N LEU A 313 1.33 8.29 -0.96
CA LEU A 313 2.62 8.87 -0.56
C LEU A 313 3.79 8.02 -1.05
N ILE A 314 3.79 6.71 -0.77
CA ILE A 314 4.88 5.82 -1.23
C ILE A 314 4.93 5.73 -2.75
N MET A 315 3.78 5.75 -3.44
CA MET A 315 3.71 5.76 -4.90
C MET A 315 4.37 7.03 -5.46
N LEU A 316 4.01 8.22 -4.97
CA LEU A 316 4.55 9.48 -5.46
C LEU A 316 6.05 9.61 -5.17
N VAL A 317 6.52 9.23 -3.98
CA VAL A 317 7.95 9.22 -3.63
C VAL A 317 8.71 8.24 -4.53
N SER A 318 8.14 7.05 -4.81
CA SER A 318 8.77 6.08 -5.72
C SER A 318 8.80 6.54 -7.17
N VAL A 319 7.72 7.19 -7.65
CA VAL A 319 7.67 7.79 -8.99
C VAL A 319 8.69 8.94 -9.09
N SER A 320 8.80 9.80 -8.08
CA SER A 320 9.80 10.88 -8.10
C SER A 320 11.22 10.33 -8.14
N SER A 321 11.52 9.28 -7.37
CA SER A 321 12.81 8.58 -7.45
C SER A 321 13.04 8.00 -8.85
N TYR A 322 12.04 7.31 -9.42
CA TYR A 322 12.12 6.78 -10.78
C TYR A 322 12.44 7.88 -11.80
N VAL A 323 11.76 9.02 -11.74
CA VAL A 323 11.99 10.18 -12.63
C VAL A 323 13.42 10.71 -12.51
N LEU A 324 13.95 10.83 -11.29
CA LEU A 324 15.33 11.27 -11.04
C LEU A 324 16.40 10.33 -11.61
N TRP A 325 16.06 9.06 -11.88
CA TRP A 325 16.96 8.06 -12.43
C TRP A 325 16.72 7.78 -13.92
N GLN A 326 15.78 8.48 -14.59
CA GLN A 326 15.56 8.34 -16.03
C GLN A 326 16.62 9.09 -16.82
N GLU A 327 17.47 8.36 -17.55
CA GLU A 327 18.42 8.94 -18.50
C GLU A 327 17.67 9.49 -19.73
N GLN A 328 18.01 10.71 -20.13
CA GLN A 328 17.76 11.09 -21.51
C GLN A 328 18.65 10.22 -22.41
N PRO A 329 18.12 9.59 -23.48
CA PRO A 329 18.99 9.01 -24.49
C PRO A 329 19.88 10.15 -25.01
N GLY A 330 21.19 9.97 -24.86
CA GLY A 330 22.17 10.98 -25.26
C GLY A 330 21.80 11.52 -26.62
N ILE A 331 21.78 12.84 -26.77
CA ILE A 331 21.80 13.46 -28.07
C ILE A 331 23.14 12.99 -28.64
N GLU A 332 23.12 11.98 -29.54
CA GLU A 332 24.24 11.75 -30.43
C GLU A 332 24.45 13.07 -31.16
N LEU A 333 25.43 13.84 -30.69
CA LEU A 333 25.95 14.98 -31.44
C LEU A 333 26.47 14.39 -32.75
N ASN A 334 25.65 14.52 -33.78
CA ASN A 334 26.02 14.16 -35.15
C ASN A 334 27.12 15.12 -35.58
N ILE A 335 28.39 14.80 -35.23
CA ILE A 335 29.60 15.54 -35.60
C ILE A 335 29.94 15.25 -37.05
N GLU A 336 29.00 14.88 -37.90
CA GLU A 336 29.14 14.78 -39.34
C GLU A 336 28.78 16.12 -40.03
N GLY A 337 29.52 17.19 -39.76
CA GLY A 337 29.20 18.48 -40.38
C GLY A 337 30.32 19.50 -40.44
N PHE A 338 31.52 19.23 -39.94
CA PHE A 338 32.68 20.10 -40.17
C PHE A 338 33.66 19.46 -41.13
N LYS A 339 33.35 19.52 -42.43
CA LYS A 339 34.37 19.51 -43.46
C LYS A 339 34.84 20.95 -43.62
N TYR A 340 36.10 21.18 -43.28
CA TYR A 340 36.83 22.41 -43.66
C TYR A 340 36.97 22.41 -45.16
N GLU A 341 36.45 23.43 -45.89
CA GLU A 341 36.99 23.94 -47.13
C GLU A 341 38.05 25.01 -46.86
#